data_fb70149ccc59ff6c69fe7185050d172f
#
_entry.id   fb70149ccc59ff6c69fe7185050d172f
#
_cell.length_a   1.000
_cell.length_b   1.000
_cell.length_c   1.000
_cell.angle_alpha   90.00
_cell.angle_beta   90.00
_cell.angle_gamma   90.00
#
_symmetry.space_group_name_H-M   'P 1'
#
loop_
_entity.id
_entity.type
_entity.pdbx_description
1 polymer ?
#
loop_
_entity_poly.entity_id
_entity_poly.type
_entity_poly.pdbx_seq_one_letter_code
_entity_poly.pdbx_strand_id
1 'polypeptide(L)'
;MYEKQAKYMKLYKYARMCWASYSTGLNEGMFGKEDKKWGLKNQTQYYTKQDIKMLKENNINSPTYFQAITQSSMLVFDTYNISFDEDNANEFINRYEVLAFIQDDDTSFSATLFKDTKDNELILAFRGIDIFQFSFSFWDSIKAGAQIFRSQVPLEYYLQLLKFYDDKVRHFLGNDKLIVTGHCFGGYLAQLFVLSFPQSVKSFIHL
;
A
#
# COMPACT_ATOMS: atom_id res chain seq x y z
N MET A 1 -26.76 -3.85 18.56
CA MET A 1 -25.87 -2.66 18.69
C MET A 1 -24.39 -3.05 18.56
N TYR A 2 -23.90 -3.99 19.34
CA TYR A 2 -22.50 -4.44 19.33
C TYR A 2 -22.00 -4.98 17.98
N GLU A 3 -22.79 -5.75 17.27
CA GLU A 3 -22.41 -6.35 15.97
C GLU A 3 -22.17 -5.28 14.88
N LYS A 4 -23.02 -4.24 14.86
CA LYS A 4 -22.88 -3.10 13.95
C LYS A 4 -21.61 -2.31 14.25
N GLN A 5 -21.30 -2.10 15.52
CA GLN A 5 -20.10 -1.40 15.94
C GLN A 5 -18.83 -2.20 15.58
N ALA A 6 -18.82 -3.52 15.80
CA ALA A 6 -17.71 -4.39 15.40
C ALA A 6 -17.46 -4.35 13.89
N LYS A 7 -18.52 -4.33 13.07
CA LYS A 7 -18.42 -4.19 11.62
C LYS A 7 -17.79 -2.85 11.21
N TYR A 8 -18.19 -1.74 11.83
CA TYR A 8 -17.59 -0.43 11.55
C TYR A 8 -16.12 -0.38 11.95
N MET A 9 -15.75 -0.91 13.11
CA MET A 9 -14.36 -0.97 13.54
C MET A 9 -13.49 -1.79 12.59
N LYS A 10 -14.04 -2.90 12.06
CA LYS A 10 -13.37 -3.71 11.05
C LYS A 10 -13.17 -2.94 9.74
N LEU A 11 -14.19 -2.27 9.24
CA LEU A 11 -14.07 -1.43 8.02
C LEU A 11 -13.07 -0.30 8.23
N TYR A 12 -13.11 0.38 9.38
CA TYR A 12 -12.15 1.43 9.73
C TYR A 12 -10.71 0.94 9.74
N LYS A 13 -10.46 -0.27 10.30
CA LYS A 13 -9.14 -0.90 10.28
C LYS A 13 -8.59 -1.01 8.85
N TYR A 14 -9.38 -1.54 7.92
CA TYR A 14 -8.91 -1.76 6.55
C TYR A 14 -8.90 -0.50 5.69
N ALA A 15 -9.76 0.47 5.98
CA ALA A 15 -9.69 1.79 5.39
C ALA A 15 -8.35 2.47 5.72
N ARG A 16 -7.87 2.35 6.97
CA ARG A 16 -6.53 2.84 7.36
C ARG A 16 -5.40 2.13 6.60
N MET A 17 -5.53 0.82 6.30
CA MET A 17 -4.54 0.11 5.48
C MET A 17 -4.49 0.65 4.05
N CYS A 18 -5.67 0.81 3.42
CA CYS A 18 -5.74 1.42 2.11
C CYS A 18 -5.14 2.83 2.12
N TRP A 19 -5.44 3.59 3.13
CA TRP A 19 -4.91 4.95 3.30
C TRP A 19 -3.39 4.95 3.46
N ALA A 20 -2.85 4.12 4.35
CA ALA A 20 -1.42 3.97 4.53
C ALA A 20 -0.69 3.53 3.24
N SER A 21 -1.36 2.78 2.35
CA SER A 21 -0.77 2.36 1.08
C SER A 21 -0.51 3.52 0.10
N TYR A 22 -1.05 4.72 0.35
CA TYR A 22 -0.72 5.95 -0.39
C TYR A 22 0.52 6.66 0.14
N SER A 23 1.10 6.19 1.25
CA SER A 23 2.33 6.78 1.79
C SER A 23 3.50 6.62 0.82
N THR A 24 4.25 7.70 0.65
CA THR A 24 5.54 7.67 -0.03
C THR A 24 6.65 7.43 0.98
N GLY A 25 7.60 6.56 0.62
CA GLY A 25 8.76 6.29 1.47
C GLY A 25 8.56 5.17 2.49
N LEU A 26 7.51 4.35 2.35
CA LEU A 26 7.42 3.09 3.10
C LEU A 26 8.58 2.16 2.73
N ASN A 27 9.00 1.34 3.70
CA ASN A 27 10.08 0.38 3.50
C ASN A 27 9.90 -0.87 4.36
N GLU A 28 10.44 -1.98 3.91
CA GLU A 28 10.42 -3.26 4.64
C GLU A 28 11.05 -3.13 6.02
N GLY A 29 10.40 -3.66 7.03
CA GLY A 29 10.84 -3.65 8.42
C GLY A 29 10.53 -2.38 9.20
N MET A 30 9.81 -1.40 8.62
CA MET A 30 9.31 -0.24 9.35
C MET A 30 8.33 -0.68 10.43
N PHE A 31 8.66 -0.33 11.69
CA PHE A 31 7.82 -0.61 12.86
C PHE A 31 8.18 0.31 14.02
N GLY A 32 7.20 0.95 14.63
CA GLY A 32 7.40 1.86 15.77
C GLY A 32 8.02 3.21 15.38
N LYS A 33 8.34 4.01 16.40
CA LYS A 33 8.95 5.34 16.23
C LYS A 33 10.44 5.30 15.85
N GLU A 34 11.12 4.25 16.30
CA GLU A 34 12.52 4.06 16.04
C GLU A 34 12.71 2.98 14.98
N ASP A 35 12.87 3.40 13.74
CA ASP A 35 13.12 2.51 12.62
C ASP A 35 14.56 1.97 12.64
N LYS A 36 14.86 1.16 13.64
CA LYS A 36 16.21 0.58 13.85
C LYS A 36 16.69 -0.30 12.69
N LYS A 37 15.76 -0.70 11.81
CA LYS A 37 16.05 -1.54 10.63
C LYS A 37 16.31 -0.74 9.36
N TRP A 38 16.17 0.58 9.40
CA TRP A 38 16.47 1.44 8.27
C TRP A 38 17.97 1.55 8.05
N GLY A 39 18.46 0.93 7.01
CA GLY A 39 19.82 1.09 6.54
C GLY A 39 19.86 1.65 5.13
N LEU A 40 20.98 2.28 4.75
CA LEU A 40 21.20 2.79 3.40
C LEU A 40 20.93 1.77 2.27
N LYS A 41 21.07 0.47 2.55
CA LYS A 41 20.77 -0.61 1.60
C LYS A 41 19.27 -0.72 1.30
N ASN A 42 18.42 -0.56 2.32
CA ASN A 42 16.97 -0.65 2.13
C ASN A 42 16.45 0.58 1.41
N GLN A 43 17.02 1.76 1.67
CA GLN A 43 16.68 3.01 1.00
C GLN A 43 16.89 2.94 -0.52
N THR A 44 17.97 2.32 -0.97
CA THR A 44 18.28 2.18 -2.40
C THR A 44 17.39 1.18 -3.13
N GLN A 45 16.67 0.35 -2.43
CA GLN A 45 15.82 -0.69 -3.01
C GLN A 45 14.40 -0.19 -3.34
N TYR A 46 13.88 0.79 -2.59
CA TYR A 46 12.48 1.20 -2.63
C TYR A 46 12.25 2.62 -3.14
N TYR A 47 13.29 3.47 -3.16
CA TYR A 47 13.23 4.77 -3.80
C TYR A 47 13.62 4.66 -5.27
N THR A 48 12.98 5.47 -6.09
CA THR A 48 13.41 5.63 -7.47
C THR A 48 14.82 6.17 -7.54
N LYS A 49 15.50 5.96 -8.68
CA LYS A 49 16.79 6.61 -8.93
C LYS A 49 16.72 8.13 -8.80
N GLN A 50 15.57 8.70 -9.14
CA GLN A 50 15.32 10.14 -9.10
C GLN A 50 15.09 10.63 -7.67
N ASP A 51 14.35 9.87 -6.86
CA ASP A 51 14.17 10.17 -5.43
C ASP A 51 15.49 10.10 -4.66
N ILE A 52 16.28 9.05 -4.89
CA ILE A 52 17.61 8.90 -4.26
C ILE A 52 18.51 10.09 -4.63
N LYS A 53 18.45 10.54 -5.89
CA LYS A 53 19.21 11.69 -6.35
C LYS A 53 18.76 12.96 -5.64
N MET A 54 17.44 13.22 -5.59
CA MET A 54 16.87 14.37 -4.87
C MET A 54 17.20 14.36 -3.37
N LEU A 55 17.08 13.22 -2.72
CA LEU A 55 17.39 13.09 -1.29
C LEU A 55 18.87 13.40 -1.03
N LYS A 56 19.78 12.89 -1.87
CA LYS A 56 21.22 13.16 -1.77
C LYS A 56 21.57 14.63 -2.04
N GLU A 57 20.98 15.23 -3.06
CA GLU A 57 21.24 16.63 -3.43
C GLU A 57 20.74 17.62 -2.37
N ASN A 58 19.69 17.28 -1.63
CA ASN A 58 19.09 18.13 -0.60
C ASN A 58 19.51 17.76 0.82
N ASN A 59 20.44 16.82 1.02
CA ASN A 59 20.82 16.30 2.34
C ASN A 59 19.62 15.85 3.20
N ILE A 60 18.57 15.35 2.58
CA ILE A 60 17.37 14.90 3.25
C ILE A 60 17.55 13.44 3.67
N ASN A 61 17.41 13.18 4.95
CA ASN A 61 17.33 11.81 5.47
C ASN A 61 16.03 11.17 4.98
N SER A 62 16.06 9.87 4.73
CA SER A 62 14.84 9.11 4.40
C SER A 62 13.79 9.32 5.48
N PRO A 63 12.49 9.40 5.11
CA PRO A 63 11.44 9.59 6.08
C PRO A 63 11.40 8.42 7.07
N THR A 64 11.13 8.73 8.33
CA THR A 64 10.78 7.72 9.32
C THR A 64 9.40 7.15 8.99
N TYR A 65 9.04 6.01 9.59
CA TYR A 65 7.71 5.44 9.39
C TYR A 65 6.60 6.42 9.76
N PHE A 66 6.78 7.15 10.89
CA PHE A 66 5.86 8.20 11.30
C PHE A 66 5.72 9.30 10.25
N GLN A 67 6.83 9.78 9.70
CA GLN A 67 6.80 10.80 8.65
C GLN A 67 6.15 10.29 7.36
N ALA A 68 6.45 9.05 6.94
CA ALA A 68 5.82 8.46 5.77
C ALA A 68 4.31 8.37 5.90
N ILE A 69 3.79 8.00 7.08
CA ILE A 69 2.35 7.86 7.33
C ILE A 69 1.66 9.23 7.49
N THR A 70 2.28 10.20 8.15
CA THR A 70 1.69 11.54 8.33
C THR A 70 1.74 12.39 7.08
N GLN A 71 2.67 12.12 6.17
CA GLN A 71 2.77 12.81 4.88
C GLN A 71 1.92 12.15 3.79
N SER A 72 1.32 10.98 4.06
CA SER A 72 0.41 10.33 3.12
C SER A 72 -0.85 11.13 2.96
N SER A 73 -1.28 11.32 1.73
CA SER A 73 -2.55 11.96 1.43
C SER A 73 -3.33 11.13 0.44
N MET A 74 -4.57 10.85 0.77
CA MET A 74 -5.53 10.23 -0.13
C MET A 74 -6.59 11.26 -0.47
N LEU A 75 -6.78 11.56 -1.75
CA LEU A 75 -7.87 12.41 -2.19
C LEU A 75 -9.18 11.63 -2.22
N VAL A 76 -10.14 12.10 -1.44
CA VAL A 76 -11.51 11.61 -1.46
C VAL A 76 -12.37 12.67 -2.13
N PHE A 77 -12.83 12.39 -3.37
CA PHE A 77 -13.74 13.25 -4.13
C PHE A 77 -13.25 14.70 -4.34
N ASP A 78 -12.03 14.90 -4.81
CA ASP A 78 -11.45 16.20 -5.19
C ASP A 78 -11.44 17.31 -4.10
N THR A 79 -12.02 17.05 -2.93
CA THR A 79 -12.32 18.12 -1.97
C THR A 79 -11.61 17.98 -0.63
N TYR A 80 -11.17 16.78 -0.26
CA TYR A 80 -10.58 16.54 1.07
C TYR A 80 -9.31 15.72 0.97
N ASN A 81 -8.23 16.34 1.41
CA ASN A 81 -6.97 15.65 1.67
C ASN A 81 -7.02 15.08 3.08
N ILE A 82 -7.10 13.76 3.19
CA ILE A 82 -7.13 13.09 4.49
C ILE A 82 -5.69 12.62 4.77
N SER A 83 -5.08 13.11 5.83
CA SER A 83 -3.80 12.64 6.36
C SER A 83 -4.00 11.98 7.72
N PHE A 84 -3.13 11.08 8.11
CA PHE A 84 -3.11 10.61 9.49
C PHE A 84 -2.77 11.77 10.41
N ASP A 85 -3.61 12.03 11.43
CA ASP A 85 -3.20 12.85 12.55
C ASP A 85 -2.14 12.14 13.40
N GLU A 86 -1.49 12.86 14.29
CA GLU A 86 -0.36 12.34 15.07
C GLU A 86 -0.74 11.14 15.93
N ASP A 87 -1.92 11.15 16.55
CA ASP A 87 -2.37 10.08 17.45
C ASP A 87 -2.66 8.80 16.65
N ASN A 88 -3.39 8.93 15.56
CA ASN A 88 -3.66 7.81 14.64
C ASN A 88 -2.40 7.27 13.98
N ALA A 89 -1.45 8.14 13.61
CA ALA A 89 -0.17 7.73 13.07
C ALA A 89 0.64 6.95 14.10
N ASN A 90 0.73 7.45 15.34
CA ASN A 90 1.42 6.77 16.44
C ASN A 90 0.81 5.39 16.74
N GLU A 91 -0.52 5.29 16.80
CA GLU A 91 -1.19 3.99 16.96
C GLU A 91 -0.86 3.05 15.80
N PHE A 92 -0.90 3.56 14.57
CA PHE A 92 -0.67 2.78 13.37
C PHE A 92 0.73 2.19 13.32
N ILE A 93 1.78 3.01 13.46
CA ILE A 93 3.17 2.56 13.36
C ILE A 93 3.57 1.59 14.47
N ASN A 94 2.96 1.70 15.66
CA ASN A 94 3.23 0.80 16.78
C ASN A 94 2.45 -0.53 16.70
N ARG A 95 1.52 -0.67 15.75
CA ARG A 95 0.71 -1.86 15.56
C ARG A 95 1.01 -2.60 14.28
N TYR A 96 1.30 -1.89 13.20
CA TYR A 96 1.43 -2.47 11.86
C TYR A 96 2.86 -2.39 11.37
N GLU A 97 3.49 -3.55 11.18
CA GLU A 97 4.81 -3.67 10.58
C GLU A 97 4.69 -3.75 9.06
N VAL A 98 5.54 -3.05 8.33
CA VAL A 98 5.67 -3.17 6.88
C VAL A 98 6.57 -4.37 6.57
N LEU A 99 6.00 -5.45 6.04
CA LEU A 99 6.76 -6.65 5.67
C LEU A 99 7.29 -6.57 4.25
N ALA A 100 6.49 -6.03 3.32
CA ALA A 100 6.88 -5.83 1.93
C ALA A 100 6.20 -4.58 1.38
N PHE A 101 6.91 -3.88 0.50
CA PHE A 101 6.41 -2.69 -0.18
C PHE A 101 6.91 -2.68 -1.62
N ILE A 102 6.08 -2.21 -2.52
CA ILE A 102 6.44 -1.87 -3.89
C ILE A 102 5.74 -0.58 -4.29
N GLN A 103 6.48 0.27 -4.95
CA GLN A 103 5.97 1.38 -5.75
C GLN A 103 6.75 1.38 -7.04
N ASP A 104 6.06 1.11 -8.14
CA ASP A 104 6.64 1.11 -9.48
C ASP A 104 6.32 2.45 -10.16
N ASP A 105 7.36 3.17 -10.54
CA ASP A 105 7.20 4.50 -11.15
C ASP A 105 6.73 4.43 -12.59
N ASP A 106 7.06 3.35 -13.30
CA ASP A 106 6.71 3.20 -14.70
C ASP A 106 5.22 2.90 -14.87
N THR A 107 4.66 2.05 -14.01
CA THR A 107 3.24 1.65 -14.07
C THR A 107 2.37 2.36 -13.03
N SER A 108 2.95 3.06 -12.05
CA SER A 108 2.26 3.54 -10.83
C SER A 108 1.64 2.42 -9.98
N PHE A 109 2.00 1.15 -10.22
CA PHE A 109 1.59 0.05 -9.36
C PHE A 109 2.17 0.24 -7.97
N SER A 110 1.34 0.13 -6.95
CA SER A 110 1.82 0.17 -5.57
C SER A 110 1.00 -0.75 -4.68
N ALA A 111 1.70 -1.50 -3.85
CA ALA A 111 1.10 -2.41 -2.87
C ALA A 111 1.98 -2.54 -1.63
N THR A 112 1.34 -2.76 -0.50
CA THR A 112 2.02 -2.93 0.79
C THR A 112 1.48 -4.15 1.51
N LEU A 113 2.38 -5.00 1.99
CA LEU A 113 2.06 -6.07 2.92
C LEU A 113 2.34 -5.60 4.34
N PHE A 114 1.29 -5.48 5.13
CA PHE A 114 1.36 -5.17 6.55
C PHE A 114 1.17 -6.42 7.41
N LYS A 115 1.86 -6.47 8.54
CA LYS A 115 1.56 -7.40 9.63
C LYS A 115 0.88 -6.65 10.77
N ASP A 116 -0.33 -7.02 11.10
CA ASP A 116 -0.97 -6.60 12.34
C ASP A 116 -0.37 -7.41 13.50
N THR A 117 0.46 -6.77 14.30
CA THR A 117 1.16 -7.44 15.41
C THR A 117 0.23 -7.79 16.57
N LYS A 118 -0.92 -7.09 16.68
CA LYS A 118 -1.93 -7.33 17.72
C LYS A 118 -2.82 -8.53 17.39
N ASP A 119 -3.34 -8.58 16.17
CA ASP A 119 -4.27 -9.62 15.74
C ASP A 119 -3.54 -10.78 15.01
N ASN A 120 -2.23 -10.67 14.82
CA ASN A 120 -1.38 -11.59 14.07
C ASN A 120 -1.93 -11.87 12.66
N GLU A 121 -2.37 -10.84 11.95
CA GLU A 121 -2.94 -10.92 10.60
C GLU A 121 -1.98 -10.34 9.56
N LEU A 122 -1.95 -10.96 8.36
CA LEU A 122 -1.26 -10.46 7.19
C LEU A 122 -2.25 -9.73 6.31
N ILE A 123 -2.00 -8.46 6.02
CA ILE A 123 -2.92 -7.58 5.29
C ILE A 123 -2.20 -7.03 4.06
N LEU A 124 -2.67 -7.42 2.88
CA LEU A 124 -2.19 -6.93 1.60
C LEU A 124 -3.09 -5.80 1.12
N ALA A 125 -2.54 -4.59 1.05
CA ALA A 125 -3.25 -3.40 0.62
C ALA A 125 -2.73 -2.91 -0.74
N PHE A 126 -3.65 -2.76 -1.70
CA PHE A 126 -3.37 -2.20 -3.03
C PHE A 126 -3.75 -0.73 -3.07
N ARG A 127 -2.82 0.11 -3.53
CA ARG A 127 -3.07 1.54 -3.77
C ARG A 127 -3.92 1.72 -5.02
N GLY A 128 -4.83 2.68 -4.99
CA GLY A 128 -5.52 3.16 -6.18
C GLY A 128 -4.65 4.08 -7.04
N ILE A 129 -5.23 4.56 -8.13
CA ILE A 129 -4.58 5.53 -9.01
C ILE A 129 -4.46 6.87 -8.27
N ASP A 130 -3.28 7.46 -8.30
CA ASP A 130 -3.06 8.83 -7.87
C ASP A 130 -3.26 9.76 -9.08
N ILE A 131 -4.46 10.33 -9.19
CA ILE A 131 -4.87 11.18 -10.31
C ILE A 131 -4.08 12.51 -10.32
N PHE A 132 -3.37 12.85 -9.26
CA PHE A 132 -2.68 14.14 -9.10
C PHE A 132 -1.18 14.09 -9.37
N GLN A 133 -0.58 12.94 -9.53
CA GLN A 133 0.76 12.87 -10.10
C GLN A 133 0.66 13.10 -11.61
N PHE A 134 0.69 14.36 -12.02
CA PHE A 134 0.85 14.78 -13.41
C PHE A 134 2.22 14.34 -13.96
N SER A 135 2.43 13.05 -14.05
CA SER A 135 3.59 12.43 -14.66
C SER A 135 3.16 11.56 -15.84
N PHE A 136 4.10 10.99 -16.53
CA PHE A 136 3.87 10.03 -17.62
C PHE A 136 2.91 8.89 -17.20
N SER A 137 2.89 8.54 -15.92
CA SER A 137 2.01 7.55 -15.29
C SER A 137 0.51 7.91 -15.32
N PHE A 138 0.14 9.19 -15.46
CA PHE A 138 -1.27 9.61 -15.60
C PHE A 138 -1.92 9.01 -16.85
N TRP A 139 -1.20 9.03 -17.99
CA TRP A 139 -1.70 8.45 -19.23
C TRP A 139 -1.85 6.93 -19.17
N ASP A 140 -0.95 6.25 -18.46
CA ASP A 140 -1.05 4.80 -18.26
C ASP A 140 -2.19 4.44 -17.32
N SER A 141 -2.45 5.27 -16.31
CA SER A 141 -3.62 5.15 -15.45
C SER A 141 -4.93 5.36 -16.22
N ILE A 142 -4.99 6.32 -17.15
CA ILE A 142 -6.15 6.51 -18.05
C ILE A 142 -6.33 5.31 -18.98
N LYS A 143 -5.24 4.78 -19.54
CA LYS A 143 -5.29 3.56 -20.38
C LYS A 143 -5.81 2.35 -19.58
N ALA A 144 -5.28 2.14 -18.35
CA ALA A 144 -5.74 1.09 -17.46
C ALA A 144 -7.24 1.24 -17.14
N GLY A 145 -7.68 2.46 -16.81
CA GLY A 145 -9.11 2.77 -16.61
C GLY A 145 -9.95 2.47 -17.85
N ALA A 146 -9.48 2.85 -19.04
CA ALA A 146 -10.16 2.56 -20.31
C ALA A 146 -10.20 1.05 -20.62
N GLN A 147 -9.16 0.29 -20.27
CA GLN A 147 -9.14 -1.17 -20.41
C GLN A 147 -10.17 -1.81 -19.48
N ILE A 148 -10.26 -1.38 -18.23
CA ILE A 148 -11.27 -1.86 -17.27
C ILE A 148 -12.68 -1.56 -17.80
N PHE A 149 -12.92 -0.34 -18.29
CA PHE A 149 -14.20 0.04 -18.87
C PHE A 149 -14.58 -0.85 -20.07
N ARG A 150 -13.59 -1.36 -20.81
CA ARG A 150 -13.77 -2.33 -21.89
C ARG A 150 -13.74 -3.78 -21.42
N SER A 151 -13.83 -4.04 -20.11
CA SER A 151 -13.74 -5.38 -19.51
C SER A 151 -12.40 -6.10 -19.82
N GLN A 152 -11.33 -5.34 -19.99
CA GLN A 152 -10.00 -5.86 -20.22
C GLN A 152 -9.16 -5.78 -18.94
N VAL A 153 -8.30 -6.77 -18.72
CA VAL A 153 -7.35 -6.75 -17.61
C VAL A 153 -6.18 -5.85 -17.99
N PRO A 154 -5.82 -4.83 -17.18
CA PRO A 154 -4.62 -4.02 -17.41
C PRO A 154 -3.38 -4.89 -17.19
N LEU A 155 -2.83 -5.40 -18.28
CA LEU A 155 -1.80 -6.46 -18.26
C LEU A 155 -0.55 -6.06 -17.46
N GLU A 156 -0.08 -4.82 -17.62
CA GLU A 156 1.12 -4.32 -16.94
C GLU A 156 0.96 -4.34 -15.42
N TYR A 157 -0.16 -3.83 -14.91
CA TYR A 157 -0.49 -3.87 -13.48
C TYR A 157 -0.64 -5.31 -12.97
N TYR A 158 -1.23 -6.18 -13.79
CA TYR A 158 -1.42 -7.57 -13.41
C TYR A 158 -0.08 -8.32 -13.33
N LEU A 159 0.83 -8.08 -14.26
CA LEU A 159 2.17 -8.66 -14.23
C LEU A 159 2.98 -8.18 -13.00
N GLN A 160 2.89 -6.90 -12.65
CA GLN A 160 3.51 -6.37 -11.44
C GLN A 160 2.92 -6.98 -10.16
N LEU A 161 1.59 -7.17 -10.13
CA LEU A 161 0.91 -7.85 -9.03
C LEU A 161 1.41 -9.29 -8.85
N LEU A 162 1.50 -10.07 -9.94
CA LEU A 162 2.01 -11.44 -9.91
C LEU A 162 3.45 -11.47 -9.40
N LYS A 163 4.29 -10.60 -9.95
CA LYS A 163 5.70 -10.50 -9.57
C LYS A 163 5.86 -10.11 -8.10
N PHE A 164 5.12 -9.11 -7.63
CA PHE A 164 5.17 -8.69 -6.22
C PHE A 164 4.76 -9.83 -5.29
N TYR A 165 3.71 -10.56 -5.65
CA TYR A 165 3.28 -11.71 -4.86
C TYR A 165 4.35 -12.80 -4.77
N ASP A 166 4.89 -13.23 -5.91
CA ASP A 166 5.86 -14.33 -5.96
C ASP A 166 7.20 -13.94 -5.33
N ASP A 167 7.70 -12.72 -5.61
CA ASP A 167 9.03 -12.28 -5.17
C ASP A 167 9.05 -11.81 -3.71
N LYS A 168 7.93 -11.21 -3.22
CA LYS A 168 7.94 -10.48 -1.96
C LYS A 168 6.93 -10.99 -0.92
N VAL A 169 5.73 -11.38 -1.32
CA VAL A 169 4.63 -11.67 -0.39
C VAL A 169 4.58 -13.14 0.02
N ARG A 170 4.72 -14.03 -0.95
CA ARG A 170 4.46 -15.46 -0.80
C ARG A 170 5.24 -16.13 0.34
N HIS A 171 6.49 -15.74 0.53
CA HIS A 171 7.35 -16.34 1.55
C HIS A 171 6.99 -15.96 2.99
N PHE A 172 6.21 -14.88 3.20
CA PHE A 172 5.70 -14.53 4.52
C PHE A 172 4.49 -15.35 4.96
N LEU A 173 3.83 -16.05 4.02
CA LEU A 173 2.55 -16.69 4.33
C LEU A 173 2.72 -17.95 5.19
N GLY A 174 3.70 -18.81 4.91
CA GLY A 174 3.75 -20.12 5.56
C GLY A 174 2.40 -20.83 5.43
N ASN A 175 1.72 -21.04 6.56
CA ASN A 175 0.35 -21.57 6.61
C ASN A 175 -0.74 -20.51 6.77
N ASP A 176 -0.34 -19.23 6.90
CA ASP A 176 -1.27 -18.13 7.09
C ASP A 176 -1.88 -17.69 5.75
N LYS A 177 -3.00 -16.99 5.83
CA LYS A 177 -3.71 -16.44 4.69
C LYS A 177 -3.85 -14.93 4.80
N LEU A 178 -3.86 -14.27 3.66
CA LEU A 178 -3.98 -12.82 3.53
C LEU A 178 -5.41 -12.33 3.76
N ILE A 179 -5.51 -11.19 4.38
CA ILE A 179 -6.63 -10.28 4.20
C ILE A 179 -6.22 -9.32 3.11
N VAL A 180 -7.03 -9.22 2.06
CA VAL A 180 -6.73 -8.40 0.90
C VAL A 180 -7.68 -7.22 0.86
N THR A 181 -7.14 -6.02 0.67
CA THR A 181 -7.93 -4.79 0.60
C THR A 181 -7.38 -3.84 -0.46
N GLY A 182 -8.22 -2.92 -0.91
CA GLY A 182 -7.83 -1.88 -1.85
C GLY A 182 -8.94 -0.84 -2.02
N HIS A 183 -8.56 0.39 -2.33
CA HIS A 183 -9.46 1.50 -2.58
C HIS A 183 -9.45 1.88 -4.06
N CYS A 184 -10.62 2.16 -4.63
CA CYS A 184 -10.76 2.58 -6.03
C CYS A 184 -10.15 1.54 -6.99
N PHE A 185 -9.20 1.92 -7.86
CA PHE A 185 -8.47 0.99 -8.74
C PHE A 185 -7.72 -0.09 -7.97
N GLY A 186 -7.19 0.23 -6.77
CA GLY A 186 -6.61 -0.78 -5.87
C GLY A 186 -7.62 -1.85 -5.46
N GLY A 187 -8.90 -1.51 -5.35
CA GLY A 187 -9.97 -2.48 -5.12
C GLY A 187 -10.14 -3.46 -6.29
N TYR A 188 -9.99 -2.98 -7.53
CA TYR A 188 -9.97 -3.83 -8.72
C TYR A 188 -8.75 -4.77 -8.72
N LEU A 189 -7.56 -4.25 -8.41
CA LEU A 189 -6.36 -5.09 -8.29
C LEU A 189 -6.49 -6.13 -7.18
N ALA A 190 -7.11 -5.77 -6.07
CA ALA A 190 -7.40 -6.69 -4.97
C ALA A 190 -8.35 -7.82 -5.41
N GLN A 191 -9.36 -7.53 -6.24
CA GLN A 191 -10.23 -8.56 -6.84
C GLN A 191 -9.44 -9.49 -7.77
N LEU A 192 -8.60 -8.94 -8.65
CA LEU A 192 -7.74 -9.74 -9.53
C LEU A 192 -6.83 -10.67 -8.71
N PHE A 193 -6.26 -10.15 -7.61
CA PHE A 193 -5.43 -10.95 -6.72
C PHE A 193 -6.20 -12.12 -6.11
N VAL A 194 -7.39 -11.87 -5.59
CA VAL A 194 -8.25 -12.92 -4.99
C VAL A 194 -8.61 -14.00 -5.99
N LEU A 195 -8.92 -13.61 -7.23
CA LEU A 195 -9.23 -14.55 -8.30
C LEU A 195 -8.02 -15.37 -8.74
N SER A 196 -6.83 -14.77 -8.72
CA SER A 196 -5.58 -15.44 -9.10
C SER A 196 -5.04 -16.38 -8.02
N PHE A 197 -5.21 -16.00 -6.74
CA PHE A 197 -4.64 -16.70 -5.60
C PHE A 197 -5.67 -17.03 -4.50
N PRO A 198 -6.79 -17.70 -4.82
CA PRO A 198 -7.88 -17.92 -3.85
C PRO A 198 -7.44 -18.72 -2.62
N GLN A 199 -6.44 -19.59 -2.76
CA GLN A 199 -5.92 -20.40 -1.66
C GLN A 199 -5.11 -19.58 -0.65
N SER A 200 -4.55 -18.46 -1.07
CA SER A 200 -3.72 -17.57 -0.24
C SER A 200 -4.55 -16.49 0.48
N VAL A 201 -5.85 -16.43 0.25
CA VAL A 201 -6.73 -15.38 0.77
C VAL A 201 -7.68 -15.93 1.83
N LYS A 202 -7.74 -15.26 3.00
CA LYS A 202 -8.69 -15.48 4.08
C LYS A 202 -9.97 -14.66 3.90
N SER A 203 -9.79 -13.40 3.51
CA SER A 203 -10.92 -12.50 3.27
C SER A 203 -10.52 -11.36 2.34
N PHE A 204 -11.52 -10.81 1.64
CA PHE A 204 -11.39 -9.64 0.78
C PHE A 204 -12.30 -8.53 1.27
N ILE A 205 -11.78 -7.31 1.32
CA ILE A 205 -12.51 -6.12 1.78
C ILE A 205 -12.32 -5.02 0.74
N HIS A 206 -13.39 -4.73 0.04
CA HIS A 206 -13.46 -3.64 -0.93
C HIS A 206 -13.91 -2.35 -0.22
N LEU A 207 -13.21 -1.25 -0.51
CA LEU A 207 -13.48 0.10 0.03
C LEU A 207 -13.69 1.11 -1.09
#